data_7e8d6eed97dba4f035ffb8061918e91d
#
_entry.id   7e8d6eed97dba4f035ffb8061918e91d
#
_cell.length_a   1.000
_cell.length_b   1.000
_cell.length_c   1.000
_cell.angle_alpha   90.00
_cell.angle_beta   90.00
_cell.angle_gamma   90.00
#
_symmetry.space_group_name_H-M   'P 1'
#
loop_
_entity.id
_entity.type
_entity.pdbx_description
1 polymer ?
#
loop_
_entity_poly.entity_id
_entity_poly.type
_entity_poly.pdbx_seq_one_letter_code
_entity_poly.pdbx_strand_id
1 'polypeptide(L)'
;MKKRLLLGMFCFLTILSLQAQSQEGTADAAKFEVKVITSVESIVPNGLGRSRLISTNEDRDYMDYTTTQSEDDNTRNKSKRKDIRLKEFDETKLLNFYNMAGIRFQNIAANDALISSKLTTMLAQGWDLVFVTSAVESDAGKEDRQGIFITRYIFKRKI
;
A
#
# COMPACT_ATOMS: atom_id res chain seq x y z
N MET A 1 -35.01 -66.02 33.16
CA MET A 1 -34.86 -64.64 33.68
C MET A 1 -33.46 -64.10 33.47
N LYS A 2 -33.02 -63.78 32.25
CA LYS A 2 -31.67 -63.21 31.97
C LYS A 2 -31.67 -62.47 30.60
N LYS A 3 -32.64 -61.58 30.32
CA LYS A 3 -32.66 -60.79 29.05
C LYS A 3 -33.13 -59.33 29.19
N ARG A 4 -32.98 -58.73 30.36
CA ARG A 4 -33.45 -57.34 30.56
C ARG A 4 -32.37 -56.38 31.09
N LEU A 5 -31.08 -56.76 31.06
CA LEU A 5 -30.02 -55.90 31.64
C LEU A 5 -29.04 -55.35 30.60
N LEU A 6 -29.33 -55.43 29.31
CA LEU A 6 -28.43 -54.95 28.25
C LEU A 6 -28.95 -53.74 27.48
N LEU A 7 -30.08 -53.18 27.83
CA LEU A 7 -30.70 -52.07 27.09
C LEU A 7 -30.52 -50.70 27.78
N GLY A 8 -29.97 -50.70 28.99
CA GLY A 8 -29.78 -49.44 29.78
C GLY A 8 -28.40 -48.78 29.62
N MET A 9 -27.45 -49.45 28.98
CA MET A 9 -26.05 -48.96 28.94
C MET A 9 -25.65 -48.34 27.58
N PHE A 10 -26.55 -48.34 26.61
CA PHE A 10 -26.32 -47.75 25.28
C PHE A 10 -26.84 -46.33 25.09
N CYS A 11 -27.72 -45.84 26.02
CA CYS A 11 -28.24 -44.46 25.96
C CYS A 11 -27.37 -43.45 26.72
N PHE A 12 -26.32 -43.87 27.47
CA PHE A 12 -25.52 -42.93 28.23
C PHE A 12 -24.22 -42.48 27.52
N LEU A 13 -23.91 -43.05 26.36
CA LEU A 13 -22.71 -42.72 25.57
C LEU A 13 -22.95 -41.70 24.46
N THR A 14 -24.20 -41.29 24.22
CA THR A 14 -24.52 -40.36 23.12
C THR A 14 -24.73 -38.91 23.56
N ILE A 15 -24.59 -38.59 24.85
CA ILE A 15 -24.81 -37.21 25.36
C ILE A 15 -23.49 -36.46 25.61
N LEU A 16 -22.34 -37.11 25.41
CA LEU A 16 -21.04 -36.47 25.66
C LEU A 16 -20.37 -35.88 24.41
N SER A 17 -21.05 -35.82 23.27
CA SER A 17 -20.44 -35.33 22.02
C SER A 17 -21.05 -34.04 21.45
N LEU A 18 -21.82 -33.28 22.23
CA LEU A 18 -22.42 -32.02 21.76
C LEU A 18 -22.04 -30.84 22.66
N GLN A 19 -20.78 -30.71 23.02
CA GLN A 19 -20.22 -29.44 23.48
C GLN A 19 -18.90 -29.17 22.75
N ALA A 20 -18.96 -29.19 21.42
CA ALA A 20 -18.05 -28.35 20.66
C ALA A 20 -18.52 -26.91 20.84
N GLN A 21 -18.13 -26.30 21.94
CA GLN A 21 -18.24 -24.87 22.11
C GLN A 21 -17.46 -24.21 20.97
N SER A 22 -18.20 -23.59 20.06
CA SER A 22 -17.69 -22.51 19.25
C SER A 22 -17.14 -21.43 20.22
N GLN A 23 -15.89 -21.53 20.61
CA GLN A 23 -15.13 -20.36 20.99
C GLN A 23 -14.99 -19.53 19.71
N GLU A 24 -15.98 -18.69 19.44
CA GLU A 24 -15.75 -17.43 18.76
C GLU A 24 -14.83 -16.62 19.68
N GLY A 25 -13.55 -16.94 19.62
CA GLY A 25 -12.53 -16.00 20.04
C GLY A 25 -12.74 -14.78 19.15
N THR A 26 -13.20 -13.69 19.73
CA THR A 26 -13.02 -12.35 19.17
C THR A 26 -11.50 -12.17 19.04
N ALA A 27 -10.93 -12.66 17.94
CA ALA A 27 -9.57 -12.34 17.57
C ALA A 27 -9.58 -10.81 17.44
N ASP A 28 -8.94 -10.15 18.40
CA ASP A 28 -8.76 -8.70 18.38
C ASP A 28 -8.15 -8.39 17.00
N ALA A 29 -8.93 -7.73 16.13
CA ALA A 29 -8.55 -7.56 14.73
C ALA A 29 -7.20 -6.86 14.71
N ALA A 30 -6.18 -7.55 14.21
CA ALA A 30 -4.82 -7.03 14.20
C ALA A 30 -4.81 -5.66 13.50
N LYS A 31 -4.39 -4.64 14.22
CA LYS A 31 -4.27 -3.29 13.69
C LYS A 31 -3.01 -3.19 12.84
N PHE A 32 -3.17 -2.58 11.68
CA PHE A 32 -2.07 -2.36 10.74
C PHE A 32 -2.01 -0.89 10.34
N GLU A 33 -0.83 -0.40 10.14
CA GLU A 33 -0.58 0.83 9.40
C GLU A 33 -0.05 0.50 8.00
N VAL A 34 -0.30 1.39 7.06
CA VAL A 34 0.12 1.26 5.66
C VAL A 34 0.92 2.49 5.26
N LYS A 35 2.03 2.29 4.57
CA LYS A 35 2.86 3.37 4.03
C LYS A 35 3.11 3.16 2.55
N VAL A 36 3.03 4.24 1.78
CA VAL A 36 3.33 4.23 0.34
C VAL A 36 4.59 5.05 0.10
N ILE A 37 5.54 4.44 -0.62
CA ILE A 37 6.70 5.14 -1.18
C ILE A 37 6.52 5.14 -2.69
N THR A 38 6.85 6.25 -3.34
CA THR A 38 6.67 6.39 -4.79
C THR A 38 7.97 6.83 -5.44
N SER A 39 8.48 6.08 -6.41
CA SER A 39 9.46 6.60 -7.35
C SER A 39 8.78 7.18 -8.57
N VAL A 40 9.26 8.34 -9.00
CA VAL A 40 8.92 8.97 -10.27
C VAL A 40 10.22 9.12 -11.03
N GLU A 41 10.30 8.58 -12.23
CA GLU A 41 11.51 8.58 -13.05
C GLU A 41 11.21 9.08 -14.45
N SER A 42 11.91 10.11 -14.88
CA SER A 42 11.70 10.67 -16.20
C SER A 42 12.29 9.77 -17.28
N ILE A 43 11.49 9.49 -18.30
CA ILE A 43 11.84 8.68 -19.47
C ILE A 43 12.11 9.53 -20.70
N VAL A 44 12.14 10.86 -20.57
CA VAL A 44 12.42 11.78 -21.67
C VAL A 44 13.78 12.48 -21.50
N PRO A 45 14.49 12.80 -22.59
CA PRO A 45 15.84 13.38 -22.53
C PRO A 45 15.91 14.71 -21.77
N ASN A 46 14.87 15.53 -21.84
CA ASN A 46 14.82 16.85 -21.21
C ASN A 46 14.12 16.86 -19.84
N GLY A 47 13.86 15.70 -19.25
CA GLY A 47 13.21 15.56 -17.96
C GLY A 47 14.10 15.91 -16.76
N LEU A 48 14.99 16.88 -16.88
CA LEU A 48 15.93 17.27 -15.82
C LEU A 48 15.20 17.64 -14.53
N GLY A 49 15.64 17.03 -13.43
CA GLY A 49 15.14 17.33 -12.11
C GLY A 49 13.75 16.74 -11.79
N ARG A 50 13.17 15.90 -12.63
CA ARG A 50 11.85 15.29 -12.41
C ARG A 50 11.89 13.95 -11.69
N SER A 51 13.02 13.25 -11.71
CA SER A 51 13.15 11.93 -11.08
C SER A 51 13.34 12.05 -9.58
N ARG A 52 12.43 11.45 -8.82
CA ARG A 52 12.37 11.53 -7.36
C ARG A 52 11.84 10.24 -6.74
N LEU A 53 12.38 9.91 -5.58
CA LEU A 53 11.75 8.96 -4.65
C LEU A 53 11.08 9.77 -3.53
N ILE A 54 9.79 9.58 -3.34
CA ILE A 54 8.95 10.38 -2.46
C ILE A 54 8.39 9.51 -1.35
N SER A 55 8.48 9.97 -0.11
CA SER A 55 7.78 9.38 1.02
C SER A 55 7.25 10.47 1.96
N THR A 56 6.09 10.24 2.55
CA THR A 56 5.52 11.15 3.54
C THR A 56 5.68 10.60 4.94
N ASN A 57 5.84 11.50 5.91
CA ASN A 57 5.78 11.21 7.34
C ASN A 57 4.56 11.88 7.99
N GLU A 58 3.78 12.63 7.22
CA GLU A 58 2.51 13.19 7.69
C GLU A 58 1.37 12.20 7.47
N ASP A 59 0.54 12.03 8.50
CA ASP A 59 -0.71 11.30 8.40
C ASP A 59 -1.83 12.23 7.92
N ARG A 60 -2.73 11.68 7.12
CA ARG A 60 -3.95 12.36 6.66
C ARG A 60 -5.13 11.43 6.84
N ASP A 61 -6.15 11.90 7.53
CA ASP A 61 -7.41 11.19 7.56
C ASP A 61 -8.17 11.44 6.26
N TYR A 62 -8.40 10.39 5.49
CA TYR A 62 -9.14 10.50 4.22
C TYR A 62 -10.58 10.94 4.44
N MET A 63 -11.15 10.68 5.62
CA MET A 63 -12.52 11.05 5.96
C MET A 63 -12.73 12.57 5.95
N ASP A 64 -11.71 13.35 6.28
CA ASP A 64 -11.76 14.83 6.22
C ASP A 64 -12.04 15.34 4.80
N TYR A 65 -11.75 14.53 3.79
CA TYR A 65 -11.84 14.89 2.36
C TYR A 65 -12.88 14.04 1.62
N THR A 66 -13.59 13.17 2.33
CA THR A 66 -14.61 12.28 1.76
C THR A 66 -15.98 12.93 1.83
N THR A 67 -16.79 12.74 0.80
CA THR A 67 -18.23 12.99 0.81
C THR A 67 -18.94 11.68 0.55
N THR A 68 -19.85 11.32 1.44
CA THR A 68 -20.76 10.21 1.18
C THR A 68 -21.92 10.74 0.37
N GLN A 69 -22.09 10.22 -0.85
CA GLN A 69 -23.25 10.54 -1.70
C GLN A 69 -24.42 9.65 -1.28
N SER A 70 -25.60 10.24 -1.18
CA SER A 70 -26.85 9.54 -0.92
C SER A 70 -27.91 9.97 -1.93
N GLU A 71 -29.07 9.33 -1.92
CA GLU A 71 -30.19 9.71 -2.78
C GLU A 71 -30.66 11.14 -2.48
N ASP A 72 -30.60 11.54 -1.21
CA ASP A 72 -31.09 12.84 -0.73
C ASP A 72 -29.99 13.91 -0.64
N ASP A 73 -28.71 13.52 -0.62
CA ASP A 73 -27.58 14.44 -0.51
C ASP A 73 -26.43 14.05 -1.45
N ASN A 74 -26.22 14.87 -2.45
CA ASN A 74 -25.14 14.74 -3.44
C ASN A 74 -24.13 15.89 -3.36
N THR A 75 -24.04 16.59 -2.24
CA THR A 75 -23.05 17.64 -2.05
C THR A 75 -21.64 17.10 -2.12
N ARG A 76 -20.68 17.92 -2.53
CA ARG A 76 -19.27 17.55 -2.60
C ARG A 76 -18.49 18.21 -1.47
N ASN A 77 -17.49 17.50 -0.98
CA ASN A 77 -16.57 18.06 0.00
C ASN A 77 -15.97 19.38 -0.52
N LYS A 78 -16.02 20.42 0.31
CA LYS A 78 -15.59 21.79 -0.04
C LYS A 78 -14.16 22.10 0.40
N SER A 79 -13.38 21.10 0.79
CA SER A 79 -11.99 21.27 1.18
C SER A 79 -11.19 21.97 0.07
N LYS A 80 -10.35 22.89 0.46
CA LYS A 80 -9.49 23.60 -0.49
C LYS A 80 -8.28 22.72 -0.84
N ARG A 81 -7.78 22.80 -2.06
CA ARG A 81 -6.57 22.07 -2.50
C ARG A 81 -5.37 22.29 -1.56
N LYS A 82 -5.26 23.47 -0.94
CA LYS A 82 -4.19 23.78 0.01
C LYS A 82 -4.28 22.94 1.30
N ASP A 83 -5.49 22.52 1.69
CA ASP A 83 -5.72 21.77 2.92
C ASP A 83 -5.38 20.27 2.70
N ILE A 84 -5.54 19.76 1.48
CA ILE A 84 -5.16 18.39 1.08
C ILE A 84 -3.65 18.29 0.83
N ARG A 85 -3.02 19.36 0.32
CA ARG A 85 -1.61 19.36 -0.06
C ARG A 85 -0.71 19.20 1.17
N LEU A 86 0.15 18.22 1.15
CA LEU A 86 1.22 18.09 2.15
C LEU A 86 2.23 19.22 1.99
N LYS A 87 2.73 19.72 3.11
CA LYS A 87 3.80 20.72 3.16
C LYS A 87 5.15 20.07 3.41
N GLU A 88 5.17 18.93 4.10
CA GLU A 88 6.36 18.22 4.50
C GLU A 88 6.33 16.80 3.95
N PHE A 89 7.37 16.41 3.25
CA PHE A 89 7.58 15.07 2.73
C PHE A 89 9.08 14.89 2.42
N ASP A 90 9.55 13.66 2.49
CA ASP A 90 10.91 13.32 2.09
C ASP A 90 11.01 13.20 0.57
N GLU A 91 12.03 13.81 0.00
CA GLU A 91 12.34 13.73 -1.41
C GLU A 91 13.81 13.31 -1.60
N THR A 92 14.02 12.13 -2.18
CA THR A 92 15.35 11.68 -2.58
C THR A 92 15.51 11.89 -4.09
N LYS A 93 16.59 12.57 -4.47
CA LYS A 93 16.91 12.82 -5.87
C LYS A 93 17.25 11.51 -6.58
N LEU A 94 16.57 11.27 -7.70
CA LEU A 94 16.89 10.22 -8.65
C LEU A 94 17.40 10.84 -9.97
N LEU A 95 17.94 10.00 -10.83
CA LEU A 95 18.45 10.41 -12.13
C LEU A 95 17.48 10.02 -13.24
N ASN A 96 17.42 10.81 -14.30
CA ASN A 96 16.59 10.49 -15.46
C ASN A 96 17.17 9.29 -16.22
N PHE A 97 16.32 8.47 -16.82
CA PHE A 97 16.74 7.32 -17.62
C PHE A 97 17.45 7.75 -18.91
N TYR A 98 17.11 8.92 -19.44
CA TYR A 98 17.65 9.44 -20.68
C TYR A 98 18.38 10.77 -20.47
N ASN A 99 19.36 10.99 -21.33
CA ASN A 99 19.90 12.31 -21.63
C ASN A 99 19.89 12.52 -23.17
N MET A 100 20.45 13.64 -23.63
CA MET A 100 20.48 13.96 -25.05
C MET A 100 21.22 12.91 -25.92
N ALA A 101 22.10 12.10 -25.31
CA ALA A 101 22.85 11.04 -26.00
C ALA A 101 22.16 9.65 -25.91
N GLY A 102 20.94 9.56 -25.37
CA GLY A 102 20.17 8.33 -25.26
C GLY A 102 20.02 7.79 -23.81
N ILE A 103 19.69 6.50 -23.70
CA ILE A 103 19.51 5.82 -22.41
C ILE A 103 20.80 5.75 -21.61
N ARG A 104 20.68 5.90 -20.29
CA ARG A 104 21.80 5.88 -19.34
C ARG A 104 21.63 4.76 -18.32
N PHE A 105 22.20 3.60 -18.59
CA PHE A 105 22.14 2.43 -17.70
C PHE A 105 22.76 2.71 -16.33
N GLN A 106 23.80 3.55 -16.25
CA GLN A 106 24.38 3.95 -14.98
C GLN A 106 23.38 4.74 -14.11
N ASN A 107 22.50 5.54 -14.74
CA ASN A 107 21.46 6.28 -14.01
C ASN A 107 20.42 5.32 -13.44
N ILE A 108 20.02 4.33 -14.25
CA ILE A 108 19.08 3.29 -13.80
C ILE A 108 19.69 2.53 -12.61
N ALA A 109 20.92 2.03 -12.74
CA ALA A 109 21.60 1.32 -11.66
C ALA A 109 21.79 2.17 -10.39
N ALA A 110 22.07 3.47 -10.55
CA ALA A 110 22.15 4.39 -9.41
C ALA A 110 20.78 4.59 -8.71
N ASN A 111 19.70 4.72 -9.47
CA ASN A 111 18.35 4.80 -8.94
C ASN A 111 17.99 3.51 -8.20
N ASP A 112 18.25 2.35 -8.78
CA ASP A 112 18.00 1.04 -8.17
C ASP A 112 18.73 0.91 -6.83
N ALA A 113 19.97 1.39 -6.74
CA ALA A 113 20.75 1.38 -5.50
C ALA A 113 20.12 2.26 -4.42
N LEU A 114 19.65 3.46 -4.79
CA LEU A 114 18.96 4.39 -3.86
C LEU A 114 17.60 3.82 -3.41
N ILE A 115 16.83 3.27 -4.34
CA ILE A 115 15.55 2.62 -4.04
C ILE A 115 15.78 1.43 -3.11
N SER A 116 16.72 0.54 -3.43
CA SER A 116 17.08 -0.62 -2.59
C SER A 116 17.49 -0.21 -1.18
N SER A 117 18.26 0.86 -1.05
CA SER A 117 18.64 1.43 0.26
C SER A 117 17.41 1.88 1.06
N LYS A 118 16.45 2.57 0.43
CA LYS A 118 15.21 2.98 1.08
C LYS A 118 14.37 1.76 1.49
N LEU A 119 14.21 0.77 0.61
CA LEU A 119 13.46 -0.45 0.92
C LEU A 119 14.10 -1.20 2.09
N THR A 120 15.42 -1.33 2.10
CA THR A 120 16.17 -1.95 3.21
C THR A 120 15.91 -1.22 4.53
N THR A 121 15.92 0.10 4.52
CA THR A 121 15.61 0.91 5.71
C THR A 121 14.19 0.64 6.20
N MET A 122 13.20 0.56 5.31
CA MET A 122 11.82 0.25 5.68
C MET A 122 11.69 -1.13 6.32
N LEU A 123 12.31 -2.14 5.69
CA LEU A 123 12.33 -3.51 6.24
C LEU A 123 12.98 -3.56 7.63
N ALA A 124 14.11 -2.86 7.82
CA ALA A 124 14.78 -2.76 9.11
C ALA A 124 13.94 -2.08 10.19
N GLN A 125 12.99 -1.22 9.81
CA GLN A 125 12.01 -0.56 10.68
C GLN A 125 10.76 -1.42 10.95
N GLY A 126 10.75 -2.69 10.52
CA GLY A 126 9.65 -3.63 10.72
C GLY A 126 8.48 -3.48 9.77
N TRP A 127 8.69 -2.81 8.64
CA TRP A 127 7.71 -2.74 7.56
C TRP A 127 7.84 -3.93 6.63
N ASP A 128 6.73 -4.54 6.23
CA ASP A 128 6.65 -5.57 5.20
C ASP A 128 6.29 -4.94 3.86
N LEU A 129 7.06 -5.19 2.81
CA LEU A 129 6.68 -4.84 1.44
C LEU A 129 5.61 -5.81 0.95
N VAL A 130 4.38 -5.32 0.77
CA VAL A 130 3.23 -6.19 0.44
C VAL A 130 2.81 -6.11 -1.01
N PHE A 131 3.08 -4.99 -1.67
CA PHE A 131 2.70 -4.82 -3.06
C PHE A 131 3.58 -3.78 -3.76
N VAL A 132 3.85 -4.02 -5.05
CA VAL A 132 4.52 -3.07 -5.93
C VAL A 132 3.70 -2.95 -7.21
N THR A 133 3.43 -1.72 -7.61
CA THR A 133 2.74 -1.45 -8.87
C THR A 133 3.43 -0.31 -9.59
N SER A 134 3.44 -0.38 -10.91
CA SER A 134 4.01 0.68 -11.75
C SER A 134 3.12 1.00 -12.93
N ALA A 135 3.27 2.22 -13.40
CA ALA A 135 2.61 2.73 -14.59
C ALA A 135 3.54 3.68 -15.33
N VAL A 136 3.27 3.85 -16.61
CA VAL A 136 4.00 4.77 -17.45
C VAL A 136 3.03 5.79 -18.04
N GLU A 137 3.39 7.06 -18.00
CA GLU A 137 2.83 8.09 -18.83
C GLU A 137 3.79 8.31 -20.01
N SER A 138 3.36 8.00 -21.20
CA SER A 138 4.17 8.18 -22.39
C SER A 138 4.13 9.63 -22.88
N ASP A 139 5.24 10.09 -23.46
CA ASP A 139 5.29 11.36 -24.16
C ASP A 139 4.31 11.36 -25.35
N ALA A 140 3.31 12.23 -25.31
CA ALA A 140 2.27 12.35 -26.34
C ALA A 140 2.70 13.19 -27.55
N GLY A 141 3.98 13.55 -27.68
CA GLY A 141 4.55 14.24 -28.84
C GLY A 141 5.24 15.57 -28.51
N LYS A 142 5.46 16.39 -29.53
CA LYS A 142 6.35 17.57 -29.45
C LYS A 142 5.97 18.60 -28.38
N GLU A 143 4.70 18.67 -28.04
CA GLU A 143 4.17 19.65 -27.07
C GLU A 143 4.18 19.12 -25.62
N ASP A 144 4.18 17.80 -25.43
CA ASP A 144 4.03 17.19 -24.13
C ASP A 144 5.38 17.04 -23.39
N ARG A 145 6.31 16.29 -23.91
CA ARG A 145 7.65 16.03 -23.32
C ARG A 145 7.65 15.67 -21.84
N GLN A 146 6.56 15.02 -21.36
CA GLN A 146 6.31 14.77 -19.95
C GLN A 146 6.49 13.31 -19.52
N GLY A 147 6.92 12.41 -20.40
CA GLY A 147 7.01 10.99 -20.14
C GLY A 147 7.69 10.64 -18.82
N ILE A 148 6.96 9.92 -17.98
CA ILE A 148 7.42 9.46 -16.67
C ILE A 148 7.07 8.00 -16.42
N PHE A 149 7.90 7.33 -15.63
CA PHE A 149 7.64 6.02 -15.07
C PHE A 149 7.39 6.18 -13.57
N ILE A 150 6.25 5.69 -13.08
CA ILE A 150 5.86 5.79 -11.68
C ILE A 150 5.79 4.40 -11.09
N THR A 151 6.47 4.17 -9.96
CA THR A 151 6.34 2.94 -9.19
C THR A 151 5.93 3.25 -7.76
N ARG A 152 4.93 2.55 -7.26
CA ARG A 152 4.49 2.62 -5.86
C ARG A 152 4.85 1.34 -5.13
N TYR A 153 5.54 1.50 -4.02
CA TYR A 153 5.91 0.46 -3.08
C TYR A 153 5.00 0.58 -1.87
N ILE A 154 4.15 -0.42 -1.64
CA ILE A 154 3.15 -0.41 -0.58
C ILE A 154 3.64 -1.31 0.54
N PHE A 155 3.77 -0.73 1.72
CA PHE A 155 4.21 -1.38 2.93
C PHE A 155 3.08 -1.47 3.94
N LYS A 156 3.11 -2.52 4.77
CA LYS A 156 2.30 -2.61 5.98
C LYS A 156 3.17 -2.95 7.17
N ARG A 157 2.71 -2.56 8.35
CA ARG A 157 3.30 -2.94 9.63
C ARG A 157 2.20 -3.17 10.65
N LYS A 158 2.34 -4.18 11.48
CA LYS A 158 1.44 -4.40 12.63
C LYS A 158 1.76 -3.38 13.72
N ILE A 159 0.72 -2.76 14.29
CA ILE A 159 0.77 -1.84 15.42
C ILE A 159 0.27 -2.53 16.68
#